data_907cbc0e1cef17c44483331f0d8f6147
#
_entry.id   907cbc0e1cef17c44483331f0d8f6147
#
_cell.length_a   1.000
_cell.length_b   1.000
_cell.length_c   1.000
_cell.angle_alpha   90.00
_cell.angle_beta   90.00
_cell.angle_gamma   90.00
#
_symmetry.space_group_name_H-M   'P 1'
#
loop_
_entity.id
_entity.type
_entity.pdbx_description
1 polymer ?
#
loop_
_entity_poly.entity_id
_entity_poly.type
_entity_poly.pdbx_seq_one_letter_code
_entity_poly.pdbx_strand_id
1 'polypeptide(L)'
;YHFSSPHGSCMPFDPNGCIYWKGKFHIFYIFQEGLEGAITHHWGHASSSNLIHWTYHPPALAPTNDSPEKGIFSGCAFLDRDGLPVIAYYGIGAGICLAFANDDDLINWSKSPNNPVIPEPKRGDPLFDVYRVFDPHVWVEQDVYHAILGGQVKPHNQYDTAYLFT
;
A
#
# COMPACT_ATOMS: atom_id res chain seq x y z
N TYR A 1 11.40 12.49 -20.27
CA TYR A 1 10.79 13.03 -19.05
C TYR A 1 10.83 11.93 -17.99
N HIS A 2 11.24 12.26 -16.77
CA HIS A 2 11.30 11.31 -15.67
C HIS A 2 10.51 11.86 -14.51
N PHE A 3 9.72 11.00 -13.86
CA PHE A 3 9.29 11.26 -12.50
C PHE A 3 10.46 10.91 -11.57
N SER A 4 10.81 11.81 -10.67
CA SER A 4 11.87 11.60 -9.69
C SER A 4 11.39 12.01 -8.31
N SER A 5 11.91 11.38 -7.27
CA SER A 5 11.64 11.81 -5.90
C SER A 5 12.09 13.24 -5.68
N PRO A 6 11.27 14.09 -5.02
CA PRO A 6 11.63 15.47 -4.75
C PRO A 6 12.86 15.64 -3.84
N HIS A 7 13.20 14.63 -3.07
CA HIS A 7 14.24 14.73 -2.05
C HIS A 7 15.53 13.96 -2.37
N GLY A 8 15.58 13.24 -3.50
CA GLY A 8 16.77 12.48 -3.93
C GLY A 8 17.20 11.35 -3.00
N SER A 9 16.41 11.04 -1.97
CA SER A 9 16.75 10.10 -0.91
C SER A 9 15.80 8.90 -0.82
N CYS A 10 15.03 8.62 -1.88
CA CYS A 10 14.15 7.46 -1.91
C CYS A 10 14.93 6.19 -2.17
N MET A 11 14.95 5.33 -1.15
CA MET A 11 15.50 3.99 -1.26
C MET A 11 14.59 3.02 -0.49
N PRO A 12 13.98 2.03 -1.13
CA PRO A 12 13.79 1.92 -2.56
C PRO A 12 12.76 2.93 -3.09
N PHE A 13 12.88 3.34 -4.34
CA PHE A 13 11.82 4.05 -5.04
C PHE A 13 10.97 3.02 -5.78
N ASP A 14 9.82 2.69 -5.19
CA ASP A 14 8.89 1.71 -5.73
C ASP A 14 7.55 2.41 -6.01
N PRO A 15 7.17 2.63 -7.29
CA PRO A 15 5.91 3.26 -7.63
C PRO A 15 4.74 2.33 -7.32
N ASN A 16 3.77 2.85 -6.59
CA ASN A 16 2.60 2.13 -6.13
C ASN A 16 1.32 2.90 -6.41
N GLY A 17 0.19 2.25 -6.27
CA GLY A 17 -1.12 2.88 -6.14
C GLY A 17 -1.48 3.87 -7.23
N CYS A 18 -1.07 3.65 -8.49
CA CYS A 18 -1.42 4.55 -9.59
C CYS A 18 -2.94 4.54 -9.81
N ILE A 19 -3.56 5.73 -9.77
CA ILE A 19 -4.99 5.87 -9.99
C ILE A 19 -5.29 7.18 -10.74
N TYR A 20 -6.28 7.14 -11.67
CA TYR A 20 -6.82 8.34 -12.27
C TYR A 20 -8.10 8.73 -11.53
N TRP A 21 -8.10 9.94 -10.95
CA TRP A 21 -9.19 10.42 -10.13
C TRP A 21 -9.44 11.90 -10.38
N LYS A 22 -10.71 12.26 -10.63
CA LYS A 22 -11.17 13.66 -10.82
C LYS A 22 -10.28 14.51 -11.73
N GLY A 23 -9.86 13.93 -12.88
CA GLY A 23 -9.09 14.65 -13.89
C GLY A 23 -7.58 14.68 -13.66
N LYS A 24 -7.08 14.01 -12.64
CA LYS A 24 -5.64 13.90 -12.32
C LYS A 24 -5.19 12.44 -12.28
N PHE A 25 -3.96 12.22 -12.73
CA PHE A 25 -3.21 10.99 -12.49
C PHE A 25 -2.51 11.14 -11.14
N HIS A 26 -2.72 10.20 -10.26
CA HIS A 26 -2.03 10.12 -8.98
C HIS A 26 -1.07 8.94 -9.00
N ILE A 27 0.13 9.16 -8.47
CA ILE A 27 1.13 8.13 -8.23
C ILE A 27 1.57 8.21 -6.77
N PHE A 28 1.64 7.07 -6.15
CA PHE A 28 2.27 6.94 -4.85
C PHE A 28 3.58 6.19 -5.01
N TYR A 29 4.48 6.34 -4.05
CA TYR A 29 5.80 5.70 -4.12
C TYR A 29 6.36 5.47 -2.73
N ILE A 30 7.06 4.36 -2.55
CA ILE A 30 7.74 4.08 -1.29
C ILE A 30 8.97 4.97 -1.18
N PHE A 31 9.15 5.58 -0.02
CA PHE A 31 10.39 6.25 0.37
C PHE A 31 10.70 5.98 1.84
N GLN A 32 11.92 6.26 2.24
CA GLN A 32 12.36 6.08 3.61
C GLN A 32 12.46 7.41 4.34
N GLU A 33 11.93 7.47 5.54
CA GLU A 33 12.04 8.61 6.43
C GLU A 33 12.29 8.14 7.86
N GLY A 34 12.97 8.98 8.64
CA GLY A 34 13.21 8.70 10.05
C GLY A 34 11.96 8.89 10.89
N LEU A 35 11.60 7.91 11.69
CA LEU A 35 10.58 7.97 12.72
C LEU A 35 11.21 7.54 14.05
N GLU A 36 11.24 8.45 15.04
CA GLU A 36 11.78 8.19 16.41
C GLU A 36 13.18 7.54 16.42
N GLY A 37 14.05 7.97 15.49
CA GLY A 37 15.42 7.46 15.39
C GLY A 37 15.60 6.17 14.59
N ALA A 38 14.54 5.62 14.05
CA ALA A 38 14.56 4.51 13.09
C ALA A 38 14.18 4.99 11.70
N ILE A 39 14.78 4.41 10.67
CA ILE A 39 14.37 4.62 9.27
C ILE A 39 13.25 3.63 8.97
N THR A 40 12.13 4.13 8.44
CA THR A 40 11.00 3.29 8.03
C THR A 40 10.42 3.71 6.69
N HIS A 41 9.54 2.89 6.14
CA HIS A 41 8.96 3.09 4.82
C HIS A 41 7.61 3.80 4.92
N HIS A 42 7.43 4.78 4.04
CA HIS A 42 6.26 5.63 3.89
C HIS A 42 5.79 5.61 2.44
N TRP A 43 4.57 6.03 2.18
CA TRP A 43 4.12 6.33 0.83
C TRP A 43 4.13 7.84 0.58
N GLY A 44 4.98 8.28 -0.33
CA GLY A 44 4.92 9.60 -0.93
C GLY A 44 3.78 9.70 -1.93
N HIS A 45 3.39 10.92 -2.32
CA HIS A 45 2.31 11.17 -3.23
C HIS A 45 2.66 12.29 -4.21
N ALA A 46 2.31 12.10 -5.47
CA ALA A 46 2.35 13.15 -6.48
C ALA A 46 1.16 13.03 -7.42
N SER A 47 0.72 14.16 -7.99
CA SER A 47 -0.35 14.18 -8.98
C SER A 47 0.02 15.00 -10.21
N SER A 48 -0.63 14.67 -11.34
CA SER A 48 -0.43 15.35 -12.62
C SER A 48 -1.71 15.33 -13.45
N SER A 49 -1.98 16.40 -14.18
CA SER A 49 -3.05 16.44 -15.19
C SER A 49 -2.60 15.94 -16.57
N ASN A 50 -1.30 15.77 -16.81
CA ASN A 50 -0.75 15.50 -18.15
C ASN A 50 0.42 14.50 -18.16
N LEU A 51 0.77 13.87 -17.01
CA LEU A 51 1.87 12.95 -16.84
C LEU A 51 3.28 13.51 -17.12
N ILE A 52 3.38 14.81 -17.35
CA ILE A 52 4.63 15.53 -17.65
C ILE A 52 5.02 16.44 -16.48
N HIS A 53 4.06 17.23 -16.00
CA HIS A 53 4.26 18.15 -14.88
C HIS A 53 3.60 17.58 -13.65
N TRP A 54 4.40 17.37 -12.60
CA TRP A 54 3.97 16.74 -11.36
C TRP A 54 3.95 17.75 -10.22
N THR A 55 2.90 17.67 -9.43
CA THR A 55 2.78 18.35 -8.15
C THR A 55 3.04 17.32 -7.05
N TYR A 56 4.02 17.57 -6.19
CA TYR A 56 4.32 16.73 -5.04
C TYR A 56 3.49 17.17 -3.85
N HIS A 57 3.01 16.20 -3.11
CA HIS A 57 2.17 16.38 -1.93
C HIS A 57 2.88 15.85 -0.66
N PRO A 58 2.36 16.15 0.53
CA PRO A 58 2.81 15.46 1.74
C PRO A 58 2.66 13.95 1.60
N PRO A 59 3.39 13.15 2.40
CA PRO A 59 3.22 11.70 2.42
C PRO A 59 1.76 11.30 2.66
N ALA A 60 1.25 10.39 1.81
CA ALA A 60 -0.11 9.89 1.93
C ALA A 60 -0.27 8.93 3.12
N LEU A 61 0.73 8.06 3.32
CA LEU A 61 0.72 7.08 4.40
C LEU A 61 2.07 7.04 5.11
N ALA A 62 2.00 7.03 6.43
CA ALA A 62 3.13 6.84 7.33
C ALA A 62 2.73 5.88 8.46
N PRO A 63 3.64 5.06 9.00
CA PRO A 63 3.37 4.35 10.24
C PRO A 63 3.29 5.37 11.39
N THR A 64 2.51 5.04 12.40
CA THR A 64 2.41 5.81 13.65
C THR A 64 2.63 4.88 14.82
N ASN A 65 2.87 5.42 16.02
CA ASN A 65 3.07 4.61 17.22
C ASN A 65 1.87 3.71 17.54
N ASP A 66 0.67 4.13 17.16
CA ASP A 66 -0.57 3.40 17.39
C ASP A 66 -0.95 2.48 16.20
N SER A 67 -0.19 2.51 15.11
CA SER A 67 -0.42 1.64 13.95
C SER A 67 0.02 0.20 14.24
N PRO A 68 -0.69 -0.81 13.71
CA PRO A 68 -0.25 -2.19 13.83
C PRO A 68 1.03 -2.50 13.03
N GLU A 69 1.30 -1.72 11.98
CA GLU A 69 2.46 -1.86 11.10
C GLU A 69 3.62 -0.97 11.51
N LYS A 70 4.83 -1.44 11.22
CA LYS A 70 6.10 -0.72 11.47
C LYS A 70 6.65 0.01 10.25
N GLY A 71 5.99 -0.10 9.12
CA GLY A 71 6.34 0.53 7.86
C GLY A 71 5.27 0.21 6.81
N ILE A 72 5.23 1.02 5.77
CA ILE A 72 4.25 0.91 4.69
C ILE A 72 4.97 0.40 3.44
N PHE A 73 4.69 -0.85 3.06
CA PHE A 73 5.24 -1.45 1.83
C PHE A 73 4.25 -1.43 0.69
N SER A 74 4.60 -2.13 -0.39
CA SER A 74 3.91 -2.08 -1.67
C SER A 74 2.43 -2.44 -1.60
N GLY A 75 1.69 -1.98 -2.58
CA GLY A 75 0.26 -2.19 -2.69
C GLY A 75 -0.35 -1.48 -3.89
N CYS A 76 -1.64 -1.24 -3.85
CA CYS A 76 -2.40 -0.61 -4.93
C CYS A 76 -3.39 0.44 -4.42
N ALA A 77 -3.83 1.31 -5.33
CA ALA A 77 -5.04 2.10 -5.16
C ALA A 77 -6.12 1.56 -6.09
N PHE A 78 -7.36 1.52 -5.61
CA PHE A 78 -8.51 1.05 -6.35
C PHE A 78 -9.77 1.84 -5.94
N LEU A 79 -10.85 1.67 -6.68
CA LEU A 79 -12.16 2.22 -6.30
C LEU A 79 -12.96 1.12 -5.59
N ASP A 80 -13.53 1.47 -4.44
CA ASP A 80 -14.44 0.58 -3.72
C ASP A 80 -15.81 0.45 -4.42
N ARG A 81 -16.76 -0.22 -3.78
CA ARG A 81 -18.12 -0.43 -4.34
C ARG A 81 -18.90 0.87 -4.51
N ASP A 82 -18.59 1.88 -3.71
CA ASP A 82 -19.21 3.21 -3.77
C ASP A 82 -18.48 4.13 -4.76
N GLY A 83 -17.44 3.61 -5.43
CA GLY A 83 -16.60 4.35 -6.37
C GLY A 83 -15.65 5.32 -5.68
N LEU A 84 -15.32 5.11 -4.41
CA LEU A 84 -14.39 5.95 -3.66
C LEU A 84 -12.97 5.34 -3.64
N PRO A 85 -11.93 6.18 -3.69
CA PRO A 85 -10.55 5.71 -3.68
C PRO A 85 -10.14 5.09 -2.35
N VAL A 86 -9.57 3.90 -2.43
CA VAL A 86 -9.02 3.12 -1.32
C VAL A 86 -7.61 2.68 -1.67
N ILE A 87 -6.71 2.70 -0.70
CA ILE A 87 -5.38 2.09 -0.78
C ILE A 87 -5.42 0.76 -0.02
N ALA A 88 -4.93 -0.32 -0.67
CA ALA A 88 -4.55 -1.55 -0.02
C ALA A 88 -3.03 -1.66 -0.03
N TYR A 89 -2.41 -1.95 1.11
CA TYR A 89 -0.96 -1.98 1.26
C TYR A 89 -0.49 -3.09 2.20
N TYR A 90 0.75 -3.53 2.02
CA TYR A 90 1.38 -4.42 2.99
C TYR A 90 1.97 -3.59 4.13
N GLY A 91 1.42 -3.75 5.33
CA GLY A 91 1.94 -3.20 6.57
C GLY A 91 2.95 -4.15 7.21
N ILE A 92 4.22 -3.72 7.34
CA ILE A 92 5.31 -4.55 7.87
C ILE A 92 4.98 -5.05 9.27
N GLY A 93 4.95 -6.37 9.43
CA GLY A 93 4.67 -7.04 10.69
C GLY A 93 3.20 -7.07 11.10
N ALA A 94 2.30 -6.53 10.28
CA ALA A 94 0.86 -6.56 10.48
C ALA A 94 0.15 -7.47 9.46
N GLY A 95 0.38 -7.26 8.17
CA GLY A 95 -0.30 -7.91 7.07
C GLY A 95 -0.89 -6.91 6.08
N ILE A 96 -1.98 -7.28 5.41
CA ILE A 96 -2.62 -6.40 4.45
C ILE A 96 -3.56 -5.42 5.17
N CYS A 97 -3.36 -4.15 4.89
CA CYS A 97 -4.04 -3.02 5.51
C CYS A 97 -4.76 -2.16 4.46
N LEU A 98 -5.77 -1.43 4.89
CA LEU A 98 -6.53 -0.49 4.05
C LEU A 98 -6.43 0.93 4.58
N ALA A 99 -6.50 1.90 3.66
CA ALA A 99 -6.70 3.30 3.96
C ALA A 99 -7.70 3.92 2.98
N PHE A 100 -8.54 4.81 3.47
CA PHE A 100 -9.63 5.46 2.73
C PHE A 100 -9.32 6.92 2.50
N ALA A 101 -9.60 7.41 1.29
CA ALA A 101 -9.43 8.83 0.97
C ALA A 101 -10.43 9.70 1.75
N ASN A 102 -9.95 10.82 2.31
CA ASN A 102 -10.80 11.78 3.03
C ASN A 102 -11.13 13.02 2.20
N ASP A 103 -10.47 13.20 1.08
CA ASP A 103 -10.64 14.35 0.20
C ASP A 103 -10.44 13.99 -1.28
N ASP A 104 -10.93 14.89 -2.14
CA ASP A 104 -10.92 14.71 -3.58
C ASP A 104 -9.53 14.82 -4.23
N ASP A 105 -8.59 15.43 -3.56
CA ASP A 105 -7.19 15.58 -4.04
C ASP A 105 -6.29 14.41 -3.58
N LEU A 106 -6.85 13.44 -2.85
CA LEU A 106 -6.16 12.25 -2.31
C LEU A 106 -4.95 12.59 -1.44
N ILE A 107 -5.02 13.71 -0.71
CA ILE A 107 -3.93 14.17 0.16
C ILE A 107 -4.06 13.54 1.55
N ASN A 108 -5.28 13.48 2.08
CA ASN A 108 -5.51 12.98 3.42
C ASN A 108 -6.17 11.59 3.39
N TRP A 109 -5.63 10.68 4.17
CA TRP A 109 -6.05 9.29 4.24
C TRP A 109 -6.32 8.86 5.68
N SER A 110 -7.37 8.06 5.88
CA SER A 110 -7.66 7.41 7.15
C SER A 110 -7.42 5.92 7.05
N LYS A 111 -6.55 5.38 7.88
CA LYS A 111 -6.35 3.93 8.00
C LYS A 111 -7.60 3.27 8.57
N SER A 112 -7.93 2.08 8.06
CA SER A 112 -9.04 1.30 8.59
C SER A 112 -8.82 0.98 10.07
N PRO A 113 -9.85 1.16 10.92
CA PRO A 113 -9.76 0.71 12.31
C PRO A 113 -9.70 -0.81 12.46
N ASN A 114 -10.02 -1.55 11.39
CA ASN A 114 -9.98 -3.00 11.35
C ASN A 114 -8.66 -3.56 10.76
N ASN A 115 -7.66 -2.72 10.58
CA ASN A 115 -6.36 -3.19 10.08
C ASN A 115 -5.65 -4.08 11.10
N PRO A 116 -4.96 -5.14 10.63
CA PRO A 116 -4.90 -5.62 9.26
C PRO A 116 -6.16 -6.39 8.84
N VAL A 117 -6.62 -6.22 7.59
CA VAL A 117 -7.79 -6.97 7.05
C VAL A 117 -7.44 -8.40 6.66
N ILE A 118 -6.18 -8.66 6.30
CA ILE A 118 -5.59 -9.98 6.14
C ILE A 118 -4.33 -10.03 7.02
N PRO A 119 -4.40 -10.60 8.22
CA PRO A 119 -3.26 -10.62 9.14
C PRO A 119 -2.08 -11.40 8.60
N GLU A 120 -0.86 -10.91 8.83
CA GLU A 120 0.35 -11.72 8.63
C GLU A 120 0.40 -12.81 9.71
N PRO A 121 0.53 -14.11 9.32
CA PRO A 121 0.62 -15.19 10.30
C PRO A 121 1.85 -15.01 11.21
N LYS A 122 1.65 -15.13 12.51
CA LYS A 122 2.71 -15.00 13.52
C LYS A 122 3.16 -16.37 14.02
N ARG A 123 4.36 -16.42 14.57
CA ARG A 123 4.89 -17.64 15.18
C ARG A 123 3.92 -18.17 16.25
N GLY A 124 3.47 -19.41 16.07
CA GLY A 124 2.45 -20.06 16.90
C GLY A 124 1.07 -20.12 16.26
N ASP A 125 0.83 -19.37 15.19
CA ASP A 125 -0.40 -19.50 14.40
C ASP A 125 -0.35 -20.76 13.54
N PRO A 126 -1.47 -21.48 13.36
CA PRO A 126 -1.53 -22.67 12.49
C PRO A 126 -1.11 -22.36 11.04
N LEU A 127 -1.30 -21.13 10.59
CA LEU A 127 -0.96 -20.69 9.22
C LEU A 127 0.49 -20.18 9.09
N PHE A 128 1.23 -20.04 10.20
CA PHE A 128 2.59 -19.50 10.17
C PHE A 128 3.55 -20.29 9.27
N ASP A 129 3.41 -21.62 9.25
CA ASP A 129 4.21 -22.52 8.41
C ASP A 129 3.50 -22.88 7.09
N VAL A 130 2.40 -22.21 6.76
CA VAL A 130 1.64 -22.45 5.53
C VAL A 130 1.97 -21.42 4.46
N TYR A 131 1.85 -20.12 4.78
CA TYR A 131 2.05 -19.05 3.78
C TYR A 131 2.59 -17.75 4.38
N ARG A 132 3.12 -16.90 3.49
CA ARG A 132 3.29 -15.46 3.68
C ARG A 132 2.63 -14.75 2.52
N VAL A 133 2.07 -13.58 2.78
CA VAL A 133 1.44 -12.73 1.77
C VAL A 133 1.92 -11.28 1.90
N PHE A 134 2.09 -10.61 0.75
CA PHE A 134 2.53 -9.23 0.64
C PHE A 134 2.07 -8.65 -0.69
N ASP A 135 2.25 -7.34 -0.88
CA ASP A 135 2.06 -6.61 -2.14
C ASP A 135 0.68 -6.85 -2.78
N PRO A 136 -0.41 -6.39 -2.15
CA PRO A 136 -1.76 -6.64 -2.64
C PRO A 136 -2.07 -5.84 -3.90
N HIS A 137 -2.80 -6.48 -4.83
CA HIS A 137 -3.58 -5.81 -5.84
C HIS A 137 -5.05 -6.16 -5.66
N VAL A 138 -5.90 -5.14 -5.51
CA VAL A 138 -7.32 -5.29 -5.18
C VAL A 138 -8.17 -4.67 -6.29
N TRP A 139 -9.28 -5.32 -6.62
CA TRP A 139 -10.30 -4.77 -7.51
C TRP A 139 -11.70 -5.18 -7.05
N VAL A 140 -12.70 -4.50 -7.57
CA VAL A 140 -14.12 -4.83 -7.37
C VAL A 140 -14.71 -5.28 -8.68
N GLU A 141 -15.37 -6.42 -8.69
CA GLU A 141 -16.11 -6.96 -9.82
C GLU A 141 -17.45 -7.52 -9.35
N GLN A 142 -18.55 -7.09 -9.96
CA GLN A 142 -19.90 -7.53 -9.59
C GLN A 142 -20.20 -7.43 -8.08
N ASP A 143 -19.82 -6.32 -7.48
CA ASP A 143 -19.95 -6.05 -6.03
C ASP A 143 -19.16 -6.99 -5.11
N VAL A 144 -18.22 -7.76 -5.64
CA VAL A 144 -17.31 -8.61 -4.88
C VAL A 144 -15.90 -7.99 -4.89
N TYR A 145 -15.28 -7.95 -3.72
CA TYR A 145 -13.86 -7.60 -3.64
C TYR A 145 -13.02 -8.83 -3.97
N HIS A 146 -12.03 -8.61 -4.82
CA HIS A 146 -11.02 -9.59 -5.14
C HIS A 146 -9.65 -9.03 -4.80
N ALA A 147 -8.77 -9.85 -4.27
CA ALA A 147 -7.39 -9.48 -4.01
C ALA A 147 -6.44 -10.57 -4.47
N ILE A 148 -5.43 -10.20 -5.26
CA ILE A 148 -4.28 -11.06 -5.56
C ILE A 148 -3.07 -10.52 -4.80
N LEU A 149 -2.37 -11.41 -4.09
CA LEU A 149 -1.24 -11.08 -3.25
C LEU A 149 -0.04 -11.92 -3.65
N GLY A 150 1.12 -11.32 -3.75
CA GLY A 150 2.37 -12.03 -3.81
C GLY A 150 2.57 -12.87 -2.54
N GLY A 151 3.24 -14.00 -2.64
CA GLY A 151 3.45 -14.82 -1.47
C GLY A 151 4.43 -15.97 -1.67
N GLN A 152 4.62 -16.71 -0.60
CA GLN A 152 5.51 -17.88 -0.55
C GLN A 152 4.81 -19.04 0.14
N VAL A 153 4.94 -20.22 -0.42
CA VAL A 153 4.52 -21.47 0.23
C VAL A 153 5.63 -21.95 1.17
N LYS A 154 5.29 -22.15 2.43
CA LYS A 154 6.20 -22.71 3.43
C LYS A 154 6.07 -24.24 3.49
N PRO A 155 7.01 -24.95 4.14
CA PRO A 155 8.10 -24.42 4.99
C PRO A 155 9.37 -24.03 4.24
N HIS A 156 9.50 -24.33 2.98
CA HIS A 156 10.79 -24.23 2.30
C HIS A 156 10.99 -22.97 1.47
N ASN A 157 9.99 -22.08 1.37
CA ASN A 157 9.99 -20.90 0.50
C ASN A 157 10.49 -21.24 -0.92
N GLN A 158 10.25 -22.47 -1.36
CA GLN A 158 10.82 -22.98 -2.62
C GLN A 158 10.08 -22.51 -3.86
N TYR A 159 8.86 -21.98 -3.65
CA TYR A 159 8.00 -21.58 -4.77
C TYR A 159 7.39 -20.22 -4.45
N ASP A 160 7.75 -19.25 -5.28
CA ASP A 160 7.01 -18.01 -5.35
C ASP A 160 5.61 -18.32 -5.87
N THR A 161 4.60 -17.72 -5.27
CA THR A 161 3.20 -17.97 -5.60
C THR A 161 2.37 -16.69 -5.48
N ALA A 162 1.15 -16.75 -5.95
CA ALA A 162 0.14 -15.73 -5.72
C ALA A 162 -1.08 -16.36 -5.04
N TYR A 163 -1.63 -15.66 -4.07
CA TYR A 163 -2.86 -16.03 -3.38
C TYR A 163 -4.01 -15.15 -3.86
N LEU A 164 -5.13 -15.77 -4.19
CA LEU A 164 -6.37 -15.08 -4.53
C LEU A 164 -7.33 -15.17 -3.35
N PHE A 165 -7.86 -14.02 -2.96
CA PHE A 165 -8.90 -13.84 -1.94
C PHE A 165 -10.14 -13.22 -2.57
N THR A 166 -11.31 -13.62 -2.07
CA THR A 166 -12.62 -13.08 -2.48
C THR A 166 -13.51 -12.87 -1.27
#